data_4b4acbe535a5b7f8b01e6858f2032da4
#
_entry.id   4b4acbe535a5b7f8b01e6858f2032da4
#
_cell.length_a   1.000
_cell.length_b   1.000
_cell.length_c   1.000
_cell.angle_alpha   90.00
_cell.angle_beta   90.00
_cell.angle_gamma   90.00
#
_symmetry.space_group_name_H-M   'P 1'
#
loop_
_entity.id
_entity.type
_entity.pdbx_description
1 polymer ?
#
loop_
_entity_poly.entity_id
_entity_poly.type
_entity_poly.pdbx_seq_one_letter_code
_entity_poly.pdbx_strand_id
1 'polypeptide(L)'
;RDSSTSRGLGDVYKRQLEESGVTLLFHHMVEEILVEDGRAVGVVTDRQEIFRAKEIVSAVGREGADWFKDKCSQIGIETTPGTVDIGVRVEVRDEIMQFLNENLYEAKLIYHTPTFDDKVRTFCTNPSGEVAAEYYDGGLAVVNGHAYKAKEHKTNNTNFALLVSKNFTQPFKTPIEYGKKIAELSNMLCGGKI
;
A
#
# COMPACT_ATOMS: atom_id res chain seq x y z
N ARG A 1 12.91 0.80 4.57
CA ARG A 1 13.93 0.66 3.48
C ARG A 1 13.34 1.28 2.24
N ASP A 2 13.93 2.37 1.76
CA ASP A 2 13.51 2.99 0.52
C ASP A 2 13.70 2.01 -0.63
N SER A 3 12.64 1.74 -1.41
CA SER A 3 12.81 0.97 -2.63
C SER A 3 13.68 1.76 -3.60
N SER A 4 14.56 1.07 -4.31
CA SER A 4 15.53 1.72 -5.22
C SER A 4 14.86 2.58 -6.32
N THR A 5 13.61 2.28 -6.65
CA THR A 5 12.80 2.95 -7.68
C THR A 5 12.14 4.25 -7.22
N SER A 6 11.86 4.39 -5.93
CA SER A 6 11.28 5.61 -5.36
C SER A 6 12.31 6.64 -4.88
N ARG A 7 13.60 6.30 -4.82
CA ARG A 7 14.65 7.18 -4.29
C ARG A 7 14.66 8.56 -4.94
N GLY A 8 14.61 8.64 -6.27
CA GLY A 8 14.63 9.93 -6.97
C GLY A 8 13.38 10.78 -6.71
N LEU A 9 12.20 10.17 -6.66
CA LEU A 9 10.96 10.87 -6.32
C LEU A 9 10.91 11.26 -4.85
N GLY A 10 11.35 10.36 -3.95
CA GLY A 10 11.45 10.65 -2.52
C GLY A 10 12.32 11.85 -2.23
N ASP A 11 13.50 11.95 -2.85
CA ASP A 11 14.41 13.07 -2.68
C ASP A 11 13.83 14.39 -3.22
N VAL A 12 13.10 14.35 -4.34
CA VAL A 12 12.42 15.54 -4.90
C VAL A 12 11.34 16.03 -3.94
N TYR A 13 10.45 15.15 -3.47
CA TYR A 13 9.39 15.52 -2.53
C TYR A 13 9.93 15.98 -1.19
N LYS A 14 10.96 15.34 -0.67
CA LYS A 14 11.64 15.77 0.56
C LYS A 14 12.16 17.21 0.44
N ARG A 15 12.86 17.52 -0.65
CA ARG A 15 13.36 18.88 -0.91
C ARG A 15 12.22 19.89 -1.01
N GLN A 16 11.13 19.56 -1.72
CA GLN A 16 9.96 20.44 -1.83
C GLN A 16 9.32 20.73 -0.47
N LEU A 17 9.24 19.72 0.41
CA LEU A 17 8.71 19.90 1.77
C LEU A 17 9.62 20.81 2.59
N GLU A 18 10.94 20.61 2.54
CA GLU A 18 11.93 21.43 3.24
C GLU A 18 11.90 22.89 2.74
N GLU A 19 11.86 23.09 1.43
CA GLU A 19 11.75 24.44 0.80
C GLU A 19 10.42 25.14 1.15
N SER A 20 9.37 24.37 1.40
CA SER A 20 8.06 24.88 1.84
C SER A 20 8.00 25.16 3.35
N GLY A 21 9.09 25.01 4.08
CA GLY A 21 9.17 25.26 5.51
C GLY A 21 8.54 24.15 6.37
N VAL A 22 8.35 22.95 5.83
CA VAL A 22 7.87 21.80 6.58
C VAL A 22 8.98 21.21 7.43
N THR A 23 8.74 21.03 8.72
CA THR A 23 9.68 20.34 9.61
C THR A 23 9.52 18.83 9.46
N LEU A 24 10.57 18.14 9.04
CA LEU A 24 10.62 16.69 8.91
C LEU A 24 11.35 16.09 10.13
N LEU A 25 10.65 15.26 10.89
CA LEU A 25 11.20 14.57 12.05
C LEU A 25 11.41 13.10 11.71
N PHE A 26 12.66 12.70 11.48
CA PHE A 26 13.04 11.31 11.24
C PHE A 26 13.33 10.59 12.55
N HIS A 27 13.07 9.29 12.60
CA HIS A 27 13.30 8.48 13.80
C HIS A 27 12.48 8.96 15.02
N HIS A 28 11.28 9.46 14.77
CA HIS A 28 10.28 9.79 15.77
C HIS A 28 9.05 8.93 15.50
N MET A 29 8.78 8.01 16.38
CA MET A 29 7.59 7.18 16.30
C MET A 29 6.49 7.78 17.17
N VAL A 30 5.31 8.01 16.60
CA VAL A 30 4.17 8.48 17.39
C VAL A 30 3.61 7.31 18.18
N GLU A 31 3.55 7.48 19.50
CA GLU A 31 2.99 6.48 20.43
C GLU A 31 1.55 6.81 20.82
N GLU A 32 1.24 8.10 20.98
CA GLU A 32 -0.09 8.53 21.45
C GLU A 32 -0.66 9.69 20.64
N ILE A 33 -1.97 9.72 20.55
CA ILE A 33 -2.74 10.85 20.04
C ILE A 33 -3.40 11.53 21.24
N LEU A 34 -3.07 12.79 21.46
CA LEU A 34 -3.67 13.58 22.53
C LEU A 34 -5.06 14.06 22.10
N VAL A 35 -6.04 13.78 22.96
CA VAL A 35 -7.43 14.17 22.74
C VAL A 35 -7.90 15.02 23.91
N GLU A 36 -8.41 16.22 23.62
CA GLU A 36 -9.02 17.13 24.58
C GLU A 36 -10.42 17.53 24.04
N ASP A 37 -11.43 17.40 24.84
CA ASP A 37 -12.83 17.74 24.48
C ASP A 37 -13.31 17.07 23.19
N GLY A 38 -12.89 15.80 22.96
CA GLY A 38 -13.25 15.02 21.78
C GLY A 38 -12.51 15.41 20.48
N ARG A 39 -11.48 16.25 20.57
CA ARG A 39 -10.64 16.66 19.43
C ARG A 39 -9.22 16.22 19.61
N ALA A 40 -8.60 15.72 18.53
CA ALA A 40 -7.18 15.49 18.52
C ALA A 40 -6.44 16.83 18.51
N VAL A 41 -5.56 17.06 19.49
CA VAL A 41 -4.85 18.34 19.72
C VAL A 41 -3.33 18.20 19.67
N GLY A 42 -2.83 16.97 19.53
CA GLY A 42 -1.39 16.73 19.49
C GLY A 42 -1.05 15.25 19.40
N VAL A 43 0.24 14.99 19.39
CA VAL A 43 0.81 13.63 19.44
C VAL A 43 1.97 13.58 20.44
N VAL A 44 2.21 12.39 20.98
CA VAL A 44 3.39 12.08 21.79
C VAL A 44 4.25 11.08 21.05
N THR A 45 5.56 11.31 21.02
CA THR A 45 6.50 10.40 20.36
C THR A 45 7.16 9.43 21.36
N ASP A 46 7.84 8.42 20.84
CA ASP A 46 8.69 7.48 21.58
C ASP A 46 9.80 8.15 22.42
N ARG A 47 10.09 9.42 22.12
CA ARG A 47 11.04 10.26 22.87
C ARG A 47 10.37 11.12 23.93
N GLN A 48 9.08 10.89 24.19
CA GLN A 48 8.28 11.67 25.14
C GLN A 48 8.15 13.15 24.76
N GLU A 49 8.33 13.47 23.47
CA GLU A 49 8.14 14.82 22.97
C GLU A 49 6.68 15.01 22.58
N ILE A 50 6.14 16.17 22.90
CA ILE A 50 4.75 16.54 22.63
C ILE A 50 4.71 17.56 21.49
N PHE A 51 4.02 17.23 20.43
CA PHE A 51 3.75 18.13 19.33
C PHE A 51 2.26 18.47 19.30
N ARG A 52 1.92 19.75 19.47
CA ARG A 52 0.54 20.22 19.42
C ARG A 52 0.23 20.86 18.06
N ALA A 53 -0.98 20.56 17.55
CA ALA A 53 -1.46 21.09 16.28
C ALA A 53 -2.98 21.29 16.31
N LYS A 54 -3.46 22.16 15.44
CA LYS A 54 -4.90 22.36 15.22
C LYS A 54 -5.54 21.19 14.47
N GLU A 55 -4.80 20.60 13.56
CA GLU A 55 -5.22 19.47 12.73
C GLU A 55 -4.11 18.41 12.72
N ILE A 56 -4.52 17.15 12.75
CA ILE A 56 -3.63 16.00 12.72
C ILE A 56 -4.06 15.10 11.58
N VAL A 57 -3.13 14.79 10.67
CA VAL A 57 -3.37 13.87 9.57
C VAL A 57 -2.58 12.59 9.83
N SER A 58 -3.28 11.48 10.01
CA SER A 58 -2.67 10.16 10.15
C SER A 58 -2.51 9.51 8.77
N ALA A 59 -1.28 9.24 8.39
CA ALA A 59 -0.93 8.59 7.11
C ALA A 59 0.08 7.46 7.35
N VAL A 60 -0.20 6.60 8.31
CA VAL A 60 0.72 5.59 8.87
C VAL A 60 1.00 4.40 7.94
N GLY A 61 0.29 4.30 6.82
CA GLY A 61 0.47 3.21 5.88
C GLY A 61 0.08 1.84 6.44
N ARG A 62 0.58 0.79 5.81
CA ARG A 62 0.22 -0.60 6.18
C ARG A 62 0.88 -1.05 7.48
N GLU A 63 2.11 -0.62 7.74
CA GLU A 63 2.84 -0.96 8.97
C GLU A 63 2.16 -0.38 10.21
N GLY A 64 1.66 0.86 10.12
CA GLY A 64 0.97 1.51 11.21
C GLY A 64 -0.52 1.19 11.32
N ALA A 65 -1.09 0.32 10.46
CA ALA A 65 -2.53 0.08 10.42
C ALA A 65 -3.08 -0.54 11.71
N ASP A 66 -2.38 -1.51 12.29
CA ASP A 66 -2.79 -2.16 13.54
C ASP A 66 -2.68 -1.16 14.70
N TRP A 67 -1.58 -0.42 14.81
CA TRP A 67 -1.40 0.66 15.79
C TRP A 67 -2.53 1.69 15.69
N PHE A 68 -2.84 2.16 14.48
CA PHE A 68 -3.87 3.18 14.29
C PHE A 68 -5.27 2.67 14.65
N LYS A 69 -5.58 1.42 14.33
CA LYS A 69 -6.82 0.77 14.74
C LYS A 69 -6.96 0.74 16.27
N ASP A 70 -5.88 0.37 16.97
CA ASP A 70 -5.86 0.33 18.42
C ASP A 70 -6.03 1.73 19.02
N LYS A 71 -5.39 2.76 18.45
CA LYS A 71 -5.57 4.15 18.87
C LYS A 71 -7.00 4.63 18.64
N CYS A 72 -7.60 4.33 17.49
CA CYS A 72 -9.01 4.63 17.24
C CYS A 72 -9.92 4.01 18.32
N SER A 73 -9.69 2.76 18.66
CA SER A 73 -10.46 2.08 19.71
C SER A 73 -10.29 2.75 21.08
N GLN A 74 -9.06 3.13 21.46
CA GLN A 74 -8.75 3.79 22.72
C GLN A 74 -9.45 5.14 22.89
N ILE A 75 -9.61 5.89 21.78
CA ILE A 75 -10.28 7.20 21.78
C ILE A 75 -11.76 7.13 21.42
N GLY A 76 -12.33 5.92 21.34
CA GLY A 76 -13.77 5.71 21.14
C GLY A 76 -14.25 5.86 19.68
N ILE A 77 -13.35 5.79 18.70
CA ILE A 77 -13.72 5.79 17.27
C ILE A 77 -14.03 4.35 16.84
N GLU A 78 -15.26 4.12 16.40
CA GLU A 78 -15.65 2.84 15.83
C GLU A 78 -15.02 2.63 14.46
N THR A 79 -14.44 1.44 14.25
CA THR A 79 -13.90 1.01 12.96
C THR A 79 -14.69 -0.16 12.41
N THR A 80 -14.85 -0.18 11.09
CA THR A 80 -15.49 -1.30 10.39
C THR A 80 -14.47 -2.05 9.53
N PRO A 81 -14.57 -3.39 9.43
CA PRO A 81 -13.71 -4.15 8.55
C PRO A 81 -13.90 -3.69 7.11
N GLY A 82 -12.81 -3.30 6.45
CA GLY A 82 -12.82 -3.00 5.03
C GLY A 82 -12.73 -4.26 4.17
N THR A 83 -12.62 -4.05 2.86
CA THR A 83 -12.30 -5.12 1.90
C THR A 83 -10.81 -5.36 1.87
N VAL A 84 -10.39 -6.57 1.53
CA VAL A 84 -9.02 -6.89 1.14
C VAL A 84 -9.00 -7.38 -0.30
N ASP A 85 -8.05 -6.88 -1.08
CA ASP A 85 -7.79 -7.34 -2.43
C ASP A 85 -6.73 -8.43 -2.41
N ILE A 86 -7.08 -9.60 -2.93
CA ILE A 86 -6.17 -10.73 -3.08
C ILE A 86 -6.02 -11.02 -4.56
N GLY A 87 -4.81 -11.30 -5.00
CA GLY A 87 -4.59 -11.59 -6.41
C GLY A 87 -3.15 -11.93 -6.74
N VAL A 88 -2.86 -11.89 -8.02
CA VAL A 88 -1.55 -12.18 -8.60
C VAL A 88 -1.08 -11.02 -9.45
N ARG A 89 0.23 -10.88 -9.57
CA ARG A 89 0.84 -9.99 -10.55
C ARG A 89 1.15 -10.77 -11.80
N VAL A 90 0.75 -10.23 -12.93
CA VAL A 90 0.95 -10.82 -14.26
C VAL A 90 1.88 -9.91 -15.04
N GLU A 91 2.86 -10.51 -15.72
CA GLU A 91 3.73 -9.83 -16.64
C GLU A 91 3.55 -10.42 -18.04
N VAL A 92 3.38 -9.56 -19.04
CA VAL A 92 3.22 -9.93 -20.44
C VAL A 92 4.09 -9.02 -21.31
N ARG A 93 4.38 -9.43 -22.52
CA ARG A 93 5.10 -8.58 -23.47
C ARG A 93 4.30 -7.33 -23.81
N ASP A 94 4.99 -6.20 -23.99
CA ASP A 94 4.37 -4.90 -24.28
C ASP A 94 3.43 -4.96 -25.50
N GLU A 95 3.77 -5.75 -26.51
CA GLU A 95 2.98 -5.87 -27.74
C GLU A 95 1.54 -6.38 -27.47
N ILE A 96 1.35 -7.20 -26.42
CA ILE A 96 0.04 -7.73 -26.04
C ILE A 96 -0.88 -6.63 -25.51
N MET A 97 -0.29 -5.69 -24.77
CA MET A 97 -1.03 -4.60 -24.12
C MET A 97 -0.93 -3.27 -24.88
N GLN A 98 -0.23 -3.24 -26.02
CA GLN A 98 0.11 -2.02 -26.73
C GLN A 98 -1.11 -1.15 -27.03
N PHE A 99 -2.17 -1.73 -27.59
CA PHE A 99 -3.39 -0.98 -27.91
C PHE A 99 -4.01 -0.27 -26.70
N LEU A 100 -4.00 -0.93 -25.54
CA LEU A 100 -4.53 -0.35 -24.31
C LEU A 100 -3.59 0.72 -23.75
N ASN A 101 -2.29 0.45 -23.72
CA ASN A 101 -1.28 1.34 -23.15
C ASN A 101 -1.10 2.64 -23.95
N GLU A 102 -1.30 2.60 -25.26
CA GLU A 102 -1.20 3.79 -26.12
C GLU A 102 -2.44 4.70 -26.04
N ASN A 103 -3.60 4.13 -25.72
CA ASN A 103 -4.86 4.86 -25.73
C ASN A 103 -5.40 5.23 -24.32
N LEU A 104 -4.93 4.56 -23.27
CA LEU A 104 -5.42 4.73 -21.92
C LEU A 104 -4.26 4.90 -20.93
N TYR A 105 -4.43 5.80 -19.98
CA TYR A 105 -3.48 5.94 -18.88
C TYR A 105 -3.41 4.67 -18.02
N GLU A 106 -4.57 4.09 -17.71
CA GLU A 106 -4.72 2.82 -16.98
C GLU A 106 -5.99 2.12 -17.46
N ALA A 107 -5.84 0.95 -18.06
CA ALA A 107 -6.97 0.13 -18.45
C ALA A 107 -7.51 -0.64 -17.26
N LYS A 108 -8.80 -0.48 -16.94
CA LYS A 108 -9.51 -1.28 -15.92
C LYS A 108 -10.43 -2.29 -16.61
N LEU A 109 -9.92 -3.50 -16.74
CA LEU A 109 -10.70 -4.63 -17.24
C LEU A 109 -11.37 -5.33 -16.07
N ILE A 110 -12.65 -5.67 -16.24
CA ILE A 110 -13.45 -6.36 -15.23
C ILE A 110 -14.00 -7.64 -15.86
N TYR A 111 -13.86 -8.73 -15.13
CA TYR A 111 -14.41 -10.03 -15.49
C TYR A 111 -15.19 -10.61 -14.33
N HIS A 112 -16.37 -11.14 -14.58
CA HIS A 112 -17.18 -11.85 -13.60
C HIS A 112 -17.08 -13.35 -13.86
N THR A 113 -16.69 -14.11 -12.83
CA THR A 113 -16.54 -15.57 -12.96
C THR A 113 -17.91 -16.23 -13.10
N PRO A 114 -18.10 -17.20 -14.05
CA PRO A 114 -19.40 -17.80 -14.27
C PRO A 114 -19.96 -18.60 -13.09
N THR A 115 -19.05 -19.17 -12.27
CA THR A 115 -19.45 -20.10 -11.19
C THR A 115 -19.86 -19.39 -9.92
N PHE A 116 -19.13 -18.35 -9.52
CA PHE A 116 -19.31 -17.69 -8.23
C PHE A 116 -19.60 -16.20 -8.34
N ASP A 117 -19.69 -15.68 -9.55
CA ASP A 117 -19.84 -14.24 -9.84
C ASP A 117 -18.78 -13.36 -9.15
N ASP A 118 -17.60 -13.93 -8.90
CA ASP A 118 -16.49 -13.16 -8.35
C ASP A 118 -16.03 -12.11 -9.36
N LYS A 119 -15.99 -10.88 -8.92
CA LYS A 119 -15.48 -9.76 -9.72
C LYS A 119 -13.96 -9.75 -9.69
N VAL A 120 -13.34 -10.15 -10.80
CA VAL A 120 -11.90 -10.02 -11.04
C VAL A 120 -11.64 -8.74 -11.80
N ARG A 121 -10.63 -7.96 -11.39
CA ARG A 121 -10.28 -6.70 -12.07
C ARG A 121 -8.78 -6.55 -12.24
N THR A 122 -8.37 -5.88 -13.32
CA THR A 122 -7.00 -5.39 -13.44
C THR A 122 -6.76 -4.23 -12.48
N PHE A 123 -5.52 -4.08 -12.03
CA PHE A 123 -5.10 -2.99 -11.17
C PHE A 123 -3.64 -2.64 -11.41
N CYS A 124 -3.32 -1.33 -11.35
CA CYS A 124 -1.96 -0.82 -11.38
C CYS A 124 -1.16 -1.36 -12.58
N THR A 125 -1.59 -1.03 -13.79
CA THR A 125 -0.89 -1.38 -15.03
C THR A 125 0.37 -0.54 -15.18
N ASN A 126 1.50 -1.20 -15.42
CA ASN A 126 2.82 -0.60 -15.57
C ASN A 126 3.40 -0.94 -16.94
N PRO A 127 3.19 -0.07 -17.96
CA PRO A 127 3.73 -0.26 -19.30
C PRO A 127 5.26 -0.17 -19.32
N SER A 128 5.91 -1.07 -20.04
CA SER A 128 7.37 -1.16 -20.14
C SER A 128 8.07 -1.12 -18.78
N GLY A 129 7.43 -1.73 -17.79
CA GLY A 129 7.85 -1.74 -16.39
C GLY A 129 8.41 -3.09 -15.95
N GLU A 130 8.57 -3.25 -14.66
CA GLU A 130 9.03 -4.50 -14.05
C GLU A 130 8.18 -4.88 -12.83
N VAL A 131 8.19 -6.16 -12.50
CA VAL A 131 7.66 -6.67 -11.24
C VAL A 131 8.72 -6.49 -10.16
N ALA A 132 8.36 -5.87 -9.05
CA ALA A 132 9.24 -5.61 -7.93
C ALA A 132 8.74 -6.29 -6.65
N ALA A 133 9.69 -6.81 -5.87
CA ALA A 133 9.41 -7.34 -4.55
C ALA A 133 9.24 -6.22 -3.53
N GLU A 134 8.21 -6.34 -2.69
CA GLU A 134 8.01 -5.51 -1.51
C GLU A 134 8.09 -6.39 -0.26
N TYR A 135 8.84 -5.93 0.73
CA TYR A 135 9.01 -6.64 1.99
C TYR A 135 8.33 -5.88 3.12
N TYR A 136 7.56 -6.59 3.91
CA TYR A 136 6.94 -6.11 5.13
C TYR A 136 7.70 -6.61 6.36
N ASP A 137 7.38 -6.07 7.51
CA ASP A 137 7.91 -6.52 8.79
C ASP A 137 7.66 -8.03 8.98
N GLY A 138 8.67 -8.71 9.58
CA GLY A 138 8.66 -10.17 9.70
C GLY A 138 9.14 -10.91 8.45
N GLY A 139 9.62 -10.20 7.42
CA GLY A 139 10.18 -10.83 6.20
C GLY A 139 9.13 -11.31 5.22
N LEU A 140 7.88 -10.90 5.37
CA LEU A 140 6.80 -11.21 4.44
C LEU A 140 7.04 -10.50 3.11
N ALA A 141 7.13 -11.27 2.04
CA ALA A 141 7.35 -10.77 0.69
C ALA A 141 6.05 -10.79 -0.13
N VAL A 142 5.79 -9.69 -0.82
CA VAL A 142 4.73 -9.55 -1.81
C VAL A 142 5.27 -8.88 -3.07
N VAL A 143 4.49 -8.84 -4.14
CA VAL A 143 4.91 -8.23 -5.41
C VAL A 143 4.12 -6.97 -5.70
N ASN A 144 4.81 -6.01 -6.29
CA ASN A 144 4.23 -4.82 -6.88
C ASN A 144 4.78 -4.61 -8.30
N GLY A 145 4.38 -3.56 -8.99
CA GLY A 145 4.91 -3.21 -10.30
C GLY A 145 5.41 -1.77 -10.33
N HIS A 146 6.45 -1.55 -11.10
CA HIS A 146 7.01 -0.24 -11.36
C HIS A 146 7.06 0.05 -12.85
N ALA A 147 6.74 1.28 -13.23
CA ALA A 147 7.00 1.82 -14.55
C ALA A 147 8.04 2.94 -14.46
N TYR A 148 8.91 3.03 -15.44
CA TYR A 148 9.98 4.00 -15.47
C TYR A 148 9.67 5.16 -16.43
N LYS A 149 9.92 6.39 -15.97
CA LYS A 149 9.85 7.56 -16.83
C LYS A 149 11.05 7.62 -17.78
N ALA A 150 12.23 7.29 -17.30
CA ALA A 150 13.47 7.28 -18.06
C ALA A 150 13.49 6.09 -19.03
N LYS A 151 13.77 6.37 -20.30
CA LYS A 151 13.70 5.36 -21.38
C LYS A 151 14.70 4.22 -21.20
N GLU A 152 15.87 4.51 -20.66
CA GLU A 152 16.95 3.56 -20.41
C GLU A 152 16.60 2.47 -19.38
N HIS A 153 15.59 2.69 -18.56
CA HIS A 153 15.12 1.73 -17.56
C HIS A 153 13.86 0.97 -17.98
N LYS A 154 13.30 1.32 -19.12
CA LYS A 154 12.11 0.64 -19.63
C LYS A 154 12.44 -0.78 -20.08
N THR A 155 11.55 -1.70 -19.72
CA THR A 155 11.60 -3.09 -20.21
C THR A 155 10.73 -3.25 -21.46
N ASN A 156 10.70 -4.47 -22.00
CA ASN A 156 9.79 -4.83 -23.10
C ASN A 156 8.52 -5.53 -22.57
N ASN A 157 8.20 -5.35 -21.31
CA ASN A 157 7.09 -6.02 -20.64
C ASN A 157 6.16 -5.02 -19.94
N THR A 158 4.88 -5.28 -20.03
CA THR A 158 3.84 -4.63 -19.22
C THR A 158 3.43 -5.58 -18.09
N ASN A 159 3.33 -5.08 -16.89
CA ASN A 159 2.80 -5.85 -15.78
C ASN A 159 1.56 -5.17 -15.16
N PHE A 160 0.67 -5.98 -14.59
CA PHE A 160 -0.55 -5.55 -13.92
C PHE A 160 -0.97 -6.59 -12.89
N ALA A 161 -1.74 -6.16 -11.89
CA ALA A 161 -2.35 -7.10 -10.95
C ALA A 161 -3.73 -7.56 -11.47
N LEU A 162 -4.08 -8.82 -11.19
CA LEU A 162 -5.44 -9.33 -11.25
C LEU A 162 -5.91 -9.54 -9.81
N LEU A 163 -6.92 -8.78 -9.41
CA LEU A 163 -7.39 -8.72 -8.03
C LEU A 163 -8.86 -9.15 -7.91
N VAL A 164 -9.14 -9.86 -6.81
CA VAL A 164 -10.49 -10.16 -6.33
C VAL A 164 -10.65 -9.52 -4.97
N SER A 165 -11.68 -8.69 -4.81
CA SER A 165 -12.00 -8.07 -3.53
C SER A 165 -12.79 -9.03 -2.65
N LYS A 166 -12.34 -9.26 -1.43
CA LYS A 166 -13.06 -10.07 -0.44
C LYS A 166 -13.58 -9.17 0.68
N ASN A 167 -14.85 -9.36 0.98
CA ASN A 167 -15.55 -8.70 2.07
C ASN A 167 -15.63 -9.65 3.27
N PHE A 168 -15.61 -9.06 4.46
CA PHE A 168 -15.65 -9.80 5.71
C PHE A 168 -16.92 -9.45 6.48
N THR A 169 -17.68 -10.47 6.84
CA THR A 169 -18.86 -10.37 7.69
C THR A 169 -18.63 -11.12 9.00
N GLN A 170 -19.52 -10.94 9.96
CA GLN A 170 -19.47 -11.70 11.21
C GLN A 170 -19.38 -13.22 10.93
N PRO A 171 -18.56 -14.01 11.70
CA PRO A 171 -17.71 -13.55 12.81
C PRO A 171 -16.32 -13.07 12.38
N PHE A 172 -15.96 -13.17 11.09
CA PHE A 172 -14.61 -12.88 10.59
C PHE A 172 -14.46 -11.38 10.29
N LYS A 173 -13.71 -10.66 11.12
CA LYS A 173 -13.53 -9.21 11.01
C LYS A 173 -12.06 -8.77 10.88
N THR A 174 -11.20 -9.64 10.37
CA THR A 174 -9.75 -9.39 10.30
C THR A 174 -9.21 -9.46 8.87
N PRO A 175 -9.62 -8.53 7.96
CA PRO A 175 -9.18 -8.57 6.56
C PRO A 175 -7.67 -8.44 6.40
N ILE A 176 -7.00 -7.63 7.23
CA ILE A 176 -5.54 -7.46 7.20
C ILE A 176 -4.84 -8.77 7.55
N GLU A 177 -5.26 -9.43 8.62
CA GLU A 177 -4.71 -10.72 9.02
C GLU A 177 -4.93 -11.79 7.95
N TYR A 178 -6.11 -11.84 7.36
CA TYR A 178 -6.39 -12.74 6.25
C TYR A 178 -5.42 -12.51 5.08
N GLY A 179 -5.22 -11.27 4.66
CA GLY A 179 -4.28 -10.91 3.60
C GLY A 179 -2.84 -11.32 3.92
N LYS A 180 -2.39 -11.06 5.16
CA LYS A 180 -1.07 -11.50 5.65
C LYS A 180 -0.92 -13.03 5.59
N LYS A 181 -1.94 -13.79 6.02
CA LYS A 181 -1.92 -15.26 5.99
C LYS A 181 -1.84 -15.82 4.57
N ILE A 182 -2.56 -15.25 3.61
CA ILE A 182 -2.45 -15.65 2.20
C ILE A 182 -1.04 -15.40 1.67
N ALA A 183 -0.45 -14.25 1.97
CA ALA A 183 0.91 -13.94 1.57
C ALA A 183 1.95 -14.85 2.25
N GLU A 184 1.79 -15.17 3.55
CA GLU A 184 2.63 -16.14 4.27
C GLU A 184 2.59 -17.52 3.61
N LEU A 185 1.40 -18.01 3.26
CA LEU A 185 1.23 -19.28 2.57
C LEU A 185 1.91 -19.27 1.19
N SER A 186 1.78 -18.18 0.44
CA SER A 186 2.47 -18.00 -0.84
C SER A 186 3.98 -18.05 -0.67
N ASN A 187 4.54 -17.30 0.29
CA ASN A 187 5.97 -17.30 0.56
C ASN A 187 6.48 -18.68 0.99
N MET A 188 5.71 -19.41 1.80
CA MET A 188 6.06 -20.76 2.21
C MET A 188 6.13 -21.72 1.00
N LEU A 189 5.19 -21.63 0.06
CA LEU A 189 5.20 -22.45 -1.17
C LEU A 189 6.38 -22.13 -2.09
N CYS A 190 6.83 -20.87 -2.09
CA CYS A 190 7.99 -20.42 -2.86
C CYS A 190 9.34 -20.58 -2.13
N GLY A 191 9.37 -21.20 -0.95
CA GLY A 191 10.58 -21.36 -0.15
C GLY A 191 11.14 -20.04 0.41
N GLY A 192 10.26 -19.08 0.72
CA GLY A 192 10.63 -17.75 1.24
C GLY A 192 11.18 -16.79 0.19
N LYS A 193 10.99 -17.09 -1.08
CA LYS A 193 11.35 -16.23 -2.23
C LYS A 193 10.09 -15.79 -2.96
N ILE A 194 10.25 -14.74 -3.74
CA ILE A 194 9.25 -14.31 -4.73
C ILE A 194 9.71 -14.75 -6.09
#